data_4769e8c6e4dfb45adf0c501223b69b93
#
_entry.id   4769e8c6e4dfb45adf0c501223b69b93
#
_cell.length_a   1.000
_cell.length_b   1.000
_cell.length_c   1.000
_cell.angle_alpha   90.00
_cell.angle_beta   90.00
_cell.angle_gamma   90.00
#
_symmetry.space_group_name_H-M   'P 1'
#
loop_
_entity.id
_entity.type
_entity.pdbx_description
1 polymer ?
#
loop_
_entity_poly.entity_id
_entity_poly.type
_entity_poly.pdbx_seq_one_letter_code
_entity_poly.pdbx_strand_id
1 'polypeptide(L)'
;MDEARLKRRALAQADFDPNGLATGEQIYGLPYAVEDAEVVVVPVPWEVTVSYASGTAQGPAAIKEATAQVDLWDPYVADAWKMGLAMAPASNKLTEKSERNRERAEVYLAALADGT
;
A
#
# COMPACT_ATOMS: atom_id res chain seq x y z
N MET A 1 -16.56 14.19 8.87
CA MET A 1 -15.68 13.42 9.80
C MET A 1 -16.24 13.56 11.21
N ASP A 2 -16.42 12.47 11.92
CA ASP A 2 -16.99 12.54 13.26
C ASP A 2 -15.98 13.04 14.30
N GLU A 3 -16.49 13.45 15.47
CA GLU A 3 -15.69 14.04 16.55
C GLU A 3 -14.65 13.05 17.13
N ALA A 4 -15.02 11.78 17.27
CA ALA A 4 -14.12 10.77 17.79
C ALA A 4 -12.94 10.53 16.86
N ARG A 5 -13.17 10.51 15.57
CA ARG A 5 -12.14 10.39 14.54
C ARG A 5 -11.19 11.60 14.55
N LEU A 6 -11.73 12.81 14.67
CA LEU A 6 -10.92 14.02 14.79
C LEU A 6 -10.01 13.99 16.01
N LYS A 7 -10.51 13.50 17.14
CA LYS A 7 -9.71 13.35 18.38
C LYS A 7 -8.57 12.33 18.19
N ARG A 8 -8.84 11.18 17.60
CA ARG A 8 -7.81 10.16 17.35
C ARG A 8 -6.72 10.71 16.44
N ARG A 9 -7.10 11.45 15.39
CA ARG A 9 -6.15 12.09 14.48
C ARG A 9 -5.29 13.12 15.20
N ALA A 10 -5.90 13.96 16.02
CA ALA A 10 -5.17 14.98 16.78
C ALA A 10 -4.17 14.37 17.75
N LEU A 11 -4.54 13.30 18.44
CA LEU A 11 -3.64 12.58 19.34
C LEU A 11 -2.48 11.93 18.59
N ALA A 12 -2.75 11.30 17.47
CA ALA A 12 -1.71 10.70 16.62
C ALA A 12 -0.72 11.75 16.12
N GLN A 13 -1.21 12.91 15.71
CA GLN A 13 -0.36 14.02 15.23
C GLN A 13 0.48 14.62 16.36
N ALA A 14 -0.06 14.72 17.57
CA ALA A 14 0.63 15.33 18.70
C ALA A 14 1.89 14.55 19.13
N ASP A 15 1.83 13.23 19.05
CA ASP A 15 2.93 12.35 19.46
C ASP A 15 3.91 12.03 18.31
N PHE A 16 3.61 12.45 17.10
CA PHE A 16 4.40 12.09 15.93
C PHE A 16 5.46 13.13 15.61
N ASP A 17 6.70 12.67 15.40
CA ASP A 17 7.81 13.51 14.93
C ASP A 17 8.04 13.27 13.43
N PRO A 18 7.65 14.22 12.56
CA PRO A 18 7.83 14.07 11.11
C PRO A 18 9.30 14.05 10.67
N ASN A 19 10.22 14.48 11.53
CA ASN A 19 11.66 14.46 11.26
C ASN A 19 12.36 13.23 11.88
N GLY A 20 11.62 12.40 12.59
CA GLY A 20 12.14 11.19 13.20
C GLY A 20 12.29 10.04 12.21
N LEU A 21 12.88 8.95 12.68
CA LEU A 21 12.97 7.73 11.89
C LEU A 21 11.59 7.08 11.74
N ALA A 22 11.31 6.56 10.55
CA ALA A 22 10.11 5.80 10.30
C ALA A 22 10.22 4.43 10.98
N THR A 23 9.58 4.29 12.13
CA THR A 23 9.61 3.06 12.95
C THR A 23 8.27 2.31 12.93
N GLY A 24 7.23 2.93 12.37
CA GLY A 24 5.90 2.35 12.32
C GLY A 24 5.72 1.34 11.19
N GLU A 25 4.68 0.55 11.30
CA GLU A 25 4.29 -0.45 10.30
C GLU A 25 3.45 0.16 9.16
N GLN A 26 3.06 1.43 9.31
CA GLN A 26 2.21 2.11 8.35
C GLN A 26 3.02 2.79 7.24
N ILE A 27 2.38 2.99 6.09
CA ILE A 27 2.96 3.67 4.92
C ILE A 27 3.56 5.03 5.33
N TYR A 28 4.73 5.35 4.81
CA TYR A 28 5.53 6.55 5.15
C TYR A 28 5.90 6.67 6.63
N GLY A 29 5.71 5.62 7.42
CA GLY A 29 5.90 5.69 8.87
C GLY A 29 4.87 6.59 9.57
N LEU A 30 3.76 6.91 8.93
CA LEU A 30 2.73 7.80 9.48
C LEU A 30 1.94 7.14 10.60
N PRO A 31 1.38 7.93 11.53
CA PRO A 31 0.75 7.41 12.74
C PRO A 31 -0.75 7.10 12.61
N TYR A 32 -1.29 7.07 11.40
CA TYR A 32 -2.74 6.93 11.22
C TYR A 32 -3.17 5.48 11.03
N ALA A 33 -4.24 5.09 11.71
CA ALA A 33 -4.97 3.87 11.39
C ALA A 33 -5.77 4.08 10.09
N VAL A 34 -6.12 3.00 9.40
CA VAL A 34 -6.87 3.09 8.13
C VAL A 34 -8.20 3.84 8.32
N GLU A 35 -8.91 3.56 9.40
CA GLU A 35 -10.20 4.20 9.71
C GLU A 35 -10.08 5.68 10.03
N ASP A 36 -8.89 6.16 10.35
CA ASP A 36 -8.63 7.55 10.71
C ASP A 36 -7.96 8.34 9.58
N ALA A 37 -7.57 7.67 8.52
CA ALA A 37 -6.93 8.30 7.37
C ALA A 37 -7.93 9.04 6.49
N GLU A 38 -7.51 10.14 5.92
CA GLU A 38 -8.29 10.86 4.91
C GLU A 38 -8.15 10.23 3.54
N VAL A 39 -6.97 9.67 3.26
CA VAL A 39 -6.69 8.93 2.03
C VAL A 39 -6.21 7.53 2.39
N VAL A 40 -6.83 6.53 1.82
CA VAL A 40 -6.44 5.13 2.02
C VAL A 40 -5.94 4.54 0.71
N VAL A 41 -4.69 4.05 0.74
CA VAL A 41 -4.10 3.30 -0.37
C VAL A 41 -4.51 1.84 -0.21
N VAL A 42 -5.12 1.27 -1.24
CA VAL A 42 -5.56 -0.12 -1.23
C VAL A 42 -4.59 -0.95 -2.06
N PRO A 43 -3.86 -1.89 -1.45
CA PRO A 43 -2.95 -2.76 -2.20
C PRO A 43 -3.72 -3.80 -3.00
N VAL A 44 -3.30 -4.04 -4.24
CA VAL A 44 -3.85 -5.07 -5.10
C VAL A 44 -2.71 -5.96 -5.61
N PRO A 45 -2.31 -6.98 -4.85
CA PRO A 45 -1.22 -7.90 -5.24
C PRO A 45 -1.72 -8.89 -6.28
N TRP A 46 -1.80 -8.47 -7.52
CA TRP A 46 -2.38 -9.23 -8.61
C TRP A 46 -1.42 -9.34 -9.79
N GLU A 47 -1.18 -10.58 -10.27
CA GLU A 47 -0.38 -10.84 -11.46
C GLU A 47 -0.84 -12.13 -12.14
N VAL A 48 -1.88 -12.07 -12.94
CA VAL A 48 -2.43 -13.26 -13.63
C VAL A 48 -1.84 -13.41 -15.04
N THR A 49 -1.71 -12.31 -15.77
CA THR A 49 -1.30 -12.34 -17.18
C THR A 49 -0.08 -11.45 -17.46
N VAL A 50 0.88 -11.40 -16.53
CA VAL A 50 2.12 -10.65 -16.77
C VAL A 50 2.89 -11.28 -17.94
N SER A 51 3.28 -10.45 -18.90
CA SER A 51 3.88 -10.90 -20.15
C SER A 51 5.39 -11.03 -20.10
N TYR A 52 6.05 -10.25 -19.25
CA TYR A 52 7.52 -10.14 -19.26
C TYR A 52 8.17 -10.94 -18.12
N ALA A 53 7.91 -10.55 -16.89
CA ALA A 53 8.48 -11.22 -15.72
C ALA A 53 7.47 -11.18 -14.58
N SER A 54 7.43 -12.24 -13.77
CA SER A 54 6.63 -12.25 -12.56
C SER A 54 7.25 -11.31 -11.50
N GLY A 55 6.44 -10.83 -10.57
CA GLY A 55 6.88 -9.97 -9.49
C GLY A 55 5.98 -8.75 -9.26
N THR A 56 5.12 -8.42 -10.21
CA THR A 56 4.21 -7.27 -10.09
C THR A 56 3.34 -7.34 -8.84
N ALA A 57 2.91 -8.54 -8.42
CA ALA A 57 2.13 -8.73 -7.19
C ALA A 57 2.89 -8.32 -5.92
N GLN A 58 4.21 -8.24 -5.98
CA GLN A 58 5.04 -7.77 -4.87
C GLN A 58 5.13 -6.24 -4.79
N GLY A 59 4.61 -5.55 -5.79
CA GLY A 59 4.65 -4.09 -5.89
C GLY A 59 4.14 -3.38 -4.64
N PRO A 60 2.94 -3.70 -4.14
CA PRO A 60 2.41 -3.04 -2.95
C PRO A 60 3.32 -3.15 -1.72
N ALA A 61 3.87 -4.33 -1.46
CA ALA A 61 4.79 -4.55 -0.33
C ALA A 61 6.10 -3.78 -0.52
N ALA A 62 6.66 -3.80 -1.72
CA ALA A 62 7.89 -3.08 -2.04
C ALA A 62 7.71 -1.56 -1.94
N ILE A 63 6.58 -1.04 -2.42
CA ILE A 63 6.25 0.38 -2.31
C ILE A 63 6.11 0.79 -0.86
N LYS A 64 5.39 0.01 -0.07
CA LYS A 64 5.21 0.28 1.36
C LYS A 64 6.55 0.36 2.08
N GLU A 65 7.44 -0.59 1.84
CA GLU A 65 8.79 -0.60 2.41
C GLU A 65 9.58 0.64 1.99
N ALA A 66 9.54 0.97 0.70
CA ALA A 66 10.25 2.13 0.16
C ALA A 66 9.76 3.47 0.74
N THR A 67 8.47 3.58 1.08
CA THR A 67 7.93 4.82 1.64
C THR A 67 8.54 5.21 2.98
N ALA A 68 9.11 4.27 3.72
CA ALA A 68 9.81 4.56 4.97
C ALA A 68 11.09 5.40 4.76
N GLN A 69 11.61 5.46 3.54
CA GLN A 69 12.80 6.22 3.19
C GLN A 69 12.49 7.64 2.70
N VAL A 70 11.22 7.99 2.57
CA VAL A 70 10.81 9.28 2.02
C VAL A 70 10.68 10.33 3.10
N ASP A 71 11.28 11.50 2.88
CA ASP A 71 11.10 12.66 3.74
C ASP A 71 9.66 13.17 3.66
N LEU A 72 9.11 13.56 4.82
CA LEU A 72 7.75 14.09 4.90
C LEU A 72 7.67 15.60 4.68
N TRP A 73 8.72 16.18 4.15
CA TRP A 73 8.77 17.61 3.84
C TRP A 73 8.39 17.86 2.38
N ASP A 74 7.50 18.81 2.18
CA ASP A 74 7.07 19.26 0.85
C ASP A 74 7.30 20.76 0.72
N PRO A 75 7.95 21.24 -0.37
CA PRO A 75 8.25 22.66 -0.54
C PRO A 75 7.03 23.54 -0.82
N TYR A 76 5.93 22.92 -1.23
CA TYR A 76 4.72 23.65 -1.63
C TYR A 76 3.59 23.57 -0.61
N VAL A 77 3.58 22.53 0.22
CA VAL A 77 2.50 22.29 1.18
C VAL A 77 3.07 22.05 2.56
N ALA A 78 2.85 23.02 3.46
CA ALA A 78 3.29 22.87 4.85
C ALA A 78 2.52 21.74 5.53
N ASP A 79 3.26 20.92 6.29
CA ASP A 79 2.68 19.82 7.07
C ASP A 79 1.75 18.88 6.26
N ALA A 80 2.13 18.55 5.02
CA ALA A 80 1.34 17.69 4.15
C ALA A 80 0.99 16.34 4.80
N TRP A 81 1.86 15.82 5.68
CA TRP A 81 1.63 14.56 6.40
C TRP A 81 0.41 14.60 7.32
N LYS A 82 -0.06 15.79 7.72
CA LYS A 82 -1.26 15.95 8.55
C LYS A 82 -2.56 15.64 7.83
N MET A 83 -2.51 15.52 6.50
CA MET A 83 -3.67 15.07 5.72
C MET A 83 -4.18 13.71 6.18
N GLY A 84 -3.28 12.83 6.58
CA GLY A 84 -3.65 11.49 7.04
C GLY A 84 -3.73 10.48 5.90
N LEU A 85 -2.63 9.78 5.67
CA LEU A 85 -2.51 8.75 4.65
C LEU A 85 -2.23 7.42 5.33
N ALA A 86 -2.94 6.38 4.95
CA ALA A 86 -2.72 5.03 5.43
C ALA A 86 -2.86 4.03 4.29
N MET A 87 -2.28 2.86 4.46
CA MET A 87 -2.41 1.75 3.51
C MET A 87 -3.19 0.62 4.17
N ALA A 88 -4.24 0.17 3.51
CA ALA A 88 -5.01 -0.98 3.97
C ALA A 88 -4.15 -2.25 3.91
N PRO A 89 -4.39 -3.24 4.77
CA PRO A 89 -3.69 -4.51 4.68
C PRO A 89 -4.01 -5.23 3.37
N ALA A 90 -3.03 -5.95 2.84
CA ALA A 90 -3.23 -6.75 1.63
C ALA A 90 -4.18 -7.92 1.93
N SER A 91 -5.07 -8.20 0.99
CA SER A 91 -6.01 -9.32 1.11
C SER A 91 -5.32 -10.64 0.77
N ASN A 92 -5.26 -11.57 1.72
CA ASN A 92 -4.74 -12.92 1.47
C ASN A 92 -5.60 -13.67 0.46
N LYS A 93 -6.91 -13.45 0.46
CA LYS A 93 -7.83 -14.05 -0.53
C LYS A 93 -7.51 -13.60 -1.94
N LEU A 94 -7.17 -12.33 -2.10
CA LEU A 94 -6.80 -11.76 -3.39
C LEU A 94 -5.50 -12.36 -3.91
N THR A 95 -4.50 -12.50 -3.03
CA THR A 95 -3.23 -13.13 -3.35
C THR A 95 -3.41 -14.58 -3.79
N GLU A 96 -4.15 -15.37 -3.02
CA GLU A 96 -4.44 -16.78 -3.35
C GLU A 96 -5.19 -16.91 -4.68
N LYS A 97 -6.16 -16.03 -4.90
CA LYS A 97 -6.93 -16.01 -6.15
C LYS A 97 -6.06 -15.64 -7.34
N SER A 98 -5.15 -14.70 -7.17
CA SER A 98 -4.16 -14.33 -8.19
C SER A 98 -3.28 -15.53 -8.55
N GLU A 99 -2.73 -16.22 -7.56
CA GLU A 99 -1.88 -17.38 -7.77
C GLU A 99 -2.59 -18.51 -8.51
N ARG A 100 -3.81 -18.84 -8.11
CA ARG A 100 -4.62 -19.88 -8.79
C ARG A 100 -4.94 -19.50 -10.23
N ASN A 101 -5.33 -18.27 -10.45
CA ASN A 101 -5.65 -17.79 -11.80
C ASN A 101 -4.39 -17.69 -12.66
N ARG A 102 -3.25 -17.36 -12.07
CA ARG A 102 -1.96 -17.36 -12.75
C ARG A 102 -1.63 -18.75 -13.31
N GLU A 103 -1.73 -19.78 -12.50
CA GLU A 103 -1.48 -21.16 -12.92
C GLU A 103 -2.36 -21.53 -14.12
N ARG A 104 -3.64 -21.20 -14.07
CA ARG A 104 -4.58 -21.46 -15.16
C ARG A 104 -4.24 -20.65 -16.42
N ALA A 105 -3.87 -19.40 -16.25
CA ALA A 105 -3.47 -18.53 -17.36
C ALA A 105 -2.21 -19.03 -18.04
N GLU A 106 -1.23 -19.52 -17.28
CA GLU A 106 0.01 -20.06 -17.82
C GLU A 106 -0.22 -21.28 -18.72
N VAL A 107 -1.13 -22.18 -18.33
CA VAL A 107 -1.53 -23.32 -19.15
C VAL A 107 -2.11 -22.85 -20.48
N TYR A 108 -3.01 -21.88 -20.42
CA TYR A 108 -3.64 -21.33 -21.61
C TYR A 108 -2.65 -20.61 -22.53
N LEU A 109 -1.77 -19.79 -21.95
CA LEU A 109 -0.74 -19.07 -22.69
C LEU A 109 0.27 -20.00 -23.36
N ALA A 110 0.65 -21.08 -22.68
CA ALA A 110 1.51 -22.11 -23.23
C ALA A 110 0.85 -22.81 -24.43
N ALA A 111 -0.43 -23.13 -24.33
CA ALA A 111 -1.19 -23.72 -25.43
C ALA A 111 -1.26 -22.78 -26.64
N LEU A 112 -1.46 -21.48 -26.43
CA LEU A 112 -1.45 -20.49 -27.49
C LEU A 112 -0.07 -20.41 -28.17
N ALA A 113 1.00 -20.44 -27.41
CA ALA A 113 2.37 -20.41 -27.93
C ALA A 113 2.69 -21.62 -28.79
N ASP A 114 2.12 -22.79 -28.46
CA ASP A 114 2.27 -24.04 -29.20
C ASP A 114 1.35 -24.14 -30.43
N GLY A 115 0.47 -23.15 -30.64
CA GLY A 115 -0.44 -23.12 -31.77
C GLY A 115 -1.67 -24.03 -31.64
N THR A 116 -2.01 -24.40 -30.41
CA THR A 116 -3.16 -25.27 -30.13
C THR A 116 -4.43 -24.52 -29.70
#